data_ca8ac74cae7bf09e20e4900e9a8810aa
#
_entry.id   ca8ac74cae7bf09e20e4900e9a8810aa
#
_cell.length_a   1.000
_cell.length_b   1.000
_cell.length_c   1.000
_cell.angle_alpha   90.00
_cell.angle_beta   90.00
_cell.angle_gamma   90.00
#
_symmetry.space_group_name_H-M   'P 1'
#
loop_
_entity.id
_entity.type
_entity.pdbx_description
1 polymer ?
#
loop_
_entity_poly.entity_id
_entity_poly.type
_entity_poly.pdbx_seq_one_letter_code
_entity_poly.pdbx_strand_id
1 'polypeptide(L)'
;LRFLWLQAFRHSEYFERAESNRISVVPAVPNRGLIVDRNGVVLARNFSAYTLEITPAKIERNLDVVIDELALLVDIQPKDRKRFRRLMEESKTFESLPIRTRLSDEEVARFAAQRYRFPGVDIQARLFRQYPLGQTASHMIGYIGRVNKTEAERLESGDDAANYRGTEYIGKEGIEKSYEKELHGITGYDEIEVSAGGRAVRNLSRTAPTAGNNLILSVDIE
;
A
#
# COMPACT_ATOMS: atom_id res chain seq x y z
N LEU A 1 10.94 28.76 -39.35
CA LEU A 1 12.00 29.27 -38.45
C LEU A 1 11.77 28.85 -36.99
N ARG A 2 10.56 28.92 -36.41
CA ARG A 2 10.26 28.58 -35.00
C ARG A 2 10.42 27.08 -34.74
N PHE A 3 10.10 26.18 -35.68
CA PHE A 3 10.31 24.74 -35.57
C PHE A 3 11.77 24.36 -35.60
N LEU A 4 12.58 24.94 -36.47
CA LEU A 4 14.02 24.74 -36.57
C LEU A 4 14.75 25.17 -35.28
N TRP A 5 14.34 26.30 -34.70
CA TRP A 5 14.90 26.81 -33.46
C TRP A 5 14.60 25.91 -32.28
N LEU A 6 13.38 25.35 -32.17
CA LEU A 6 12.97 24.39 -31.15
C LEU A 6 13.73 23.06 -31.27
N GLN A 7 13.95 22.58 -32.49
CA GLN A 7 14.62 21.31 -32.76
C GLN A 7 16.15 21.40 -32.62
N ALA A 8 16.78 22.56 -32.90
CA ALA A 8 18.21 22.69 -32.88
C ALA A 8 18.77 23.21 -31.53
N PHE A 9 18.07 24.11 -30.84
CA PHE A 9 18.58 24.78 -29.64
C PHE A 9 17.92 24.34 -28.32
N ARG A 10 16.74 23.71 -28.37
CA ARG A 10 16.07 23.21 -27.17
C ARG A 10 15.82 21.70 -27.20
N HIS A 11 16.41 21.00 -28.15
CA HIS A 11 16.23 19.54 -28.27
C HIS A 11 16.67 18.81 -27.00
N SER A 12 17.82 19.16 -26.42
CA SER A 12 18.31 18.54 -25.19
C SER A 12 17.39 18.77 -24.00
N GLU A 13 16.89 20.00 -23.84
CA GLU A 13 15.98 20.36 -22.73
C GLU A 13 14.63 19.63 -22.82
N TYR A 14 14.08 19.51 -24.02
CA TYR A 14 12.84 18.77 -24.22
C TYR A 14 13.03 17.26 -24.20
N PHE A 15 14.19 16.77 -24.63
CA PHE A 15 14.56 15.37 -24.56
C PHE A 15 14.74 14.92 -23.12
N GLU A 16 15.47 15.68 -22.28
CA GLU A 16 15.63 15.41 -20.85
C GLU A 16 14.30 15.45 -20.10
N ARG A 17 13.41 16.41 -20.41
CA ARG A 17 12.05 16.45 -19.84
C ARG A 17 11.17 15.29 -20.31
N ALA A 18 11.31 14.87 -21.56
CA ALA A 18 10.59 13.70 -22.08
C ALA A 18 11.10 12.40 -21.47
N GLU A 19 12.40 12.27 -21.24
CA GLU A 19 12.99 11.12 -20.55
C GLU A 19 12.64 11.09 -19.05
N SER A 20 12.71 12.22 -18.36
CA SER A 20 12.33 12.29 -16.94
C SER A 20 10.83 11.98 -16.71
N ASN A 21 9.96 12.29 -17.66
CA ASN A 21 8.54 11.96 -17.63
C ASN A 21 8.25 10.48 -17.94
N ARG A 22 9.25 9.69 -18.38
CA ARG A 22 9.13 8.26 -18.65
C ARG A 22 9.50 7.39 -17.44
N ILE A 23 10.11 7.96 -16.41
CA ILE A 23 10.53 7.24 -15.21
C ILE A 23 9.53 7.53 -14.09
N SER A 24 8.95 6.47 -13.55
CA SER A 24 8.11 6.53 -12.35
C SER A 24 8.82 5.81 -11.20
N VAL A 25 8.92 6.47 -10.06
CA VAL A 25 9.49 5.89 -8.84
C VAL A 25 8.35 5.35 -7.99
N VAL A 26 8.30 4.03 -7.85
CA VAL A 26 7.30 3.33 -7.03
C VAL A 26 7.95 2.94 -5.71
N PRO A 27 7.45 3.42 -4.57
CA PRO A 27 7.99 3.04 -3.27
C PRO A 27 7.69 1.58 -2.97
N ALA A 28 8.71 0.87 -2.47
CA ALA A 28 8.60 -0.49 -1.95
C ALA A 28 8.62 -0.44 -0.42
N VAL A 29 7.44 -0.54 0.19
CA VAL A 29 7.29 -0.43 1.65
C VAL A 29 7.94 -1.62 2.35
N PRO A 30 8.76 -1.40 3.41
CA PRO A 30 9.44 -2.47 4.12
C PRO A 30 8.50 -3.31 4.97
N ASN A 31 8.97 -4.51 5.32
CA ASN A 31 8.31 -5.32 6.33
C ASN A 31 8.54 -4.69 7.72
N ARG A 32 7.46 -4.46 8.46
CA ARG A 32 7.52 -3.94 9.82
C ARG A 32 8.16 -4.94 10.76
N GLY A 33 8.99 -4.50 11.69
CA GLY A 33 9.65 -5.32 12.69
C GLY A 33 8.67 -6.08 13.59
N LEU A 34 9.09 -7.22 14.14
CA LEU A 34 8.33 -7.99 15.12
C LEU A 34 8.39 -7.32 16.49
N ILE A 35 7.40 -7.58 17.31
CA ILE A 35 7.44 -7.28 18.76
C ILE A 35 7.32 -8.61 19.49
N VAL A 36 8.30 -8.91 20.34
CA VAL A 36 8.33 -10.14 21.15
C VAL A 36 8.59 -9.80 22.61
N ASP A 37 8.19 -10.68 23.50
CA ASP A 37 8.55 -10.58 24.92
C ASP A 37 9.99 -11.06 25.17
N ARG A 38 10.44 -11.08 26.44
CA ARG A 38 11.79 -11.54 26.84
C ARG A 38 12.07 -13.01 26.51
N ASN A 39 11.02 -13.81 26.41
CA ASN A 39 11.10 -15.26 26.14
C ASN A 39 10.96 -15.59 24.65
N GLY A 40 10.75 -14.56 23.80
CA GLY A 40 10.55 -14.73 22.38
C GLY A 40 9.10 -14.98 21.96
N VAL A 41 8.14 -14.86 22.90
CA VAL A 41 6.71 -14.96 22.57
C VAL A 41 6.31 -13.80 21.66
N VAL A 42 5.69 -14.12 20.52
CA VAL A 42 5.34 -13.11 19.50
C VAL A 42 4.09 -12.34 19.92
N LEU A 43 4.26 -11.04 20.14
CA LEU A 43 3.21 -10.11 20.53
C LEU A 43 2.60 -9.37 19.32
N ALA A 44 3.44 -9.06 18.32
CA ALA A 44 2.99 -8.48 17.05
C ALA A 44 3.84 -9.00 15.90
N ARG A 45 3.17 -9.45 14.83
CA ARG A 45 3.79 -9.96 13.60
C ARG A 45 3.07 -9.48 12.36
N ASN A 46 3.74 -9.64 11.21
CA ASN A 46 3.10 -9.42 9.91
C ASN A 46 2.68 -10.78 9.32
N PHE A 47 1.56 -10.78 8.61
CA PHE A 47 1.16 -11.92 7.78
C PHE A 47 0.65 -11.41 6.43
N SER A 48 0.89 -12.18 5.38
CA SER A 48 0.41 -11.88 4.05
C SER A 48 -1.00 -12.42 3.87
N ALA A 49 -1.88 -11.61 3.28
CA ALA A 49 -3.20 -12.04 2.88
C ALA A 49 -3.60 -11.35 1.56
N TYR A 50 -4.45 -12.02 0.80
CA TYR A 50 -4.98 -11.48 -0.43
C TYR A 50 -6.08 -10.45 -0.16
N THR A 51 -6.06 -9.40 -0.96
CA THR A 51 -7.03 -8.29 -0.91
C THR A 51 -7.61 -8.10 -2.30
N LEU A 52 -8.93 -8.00 -2.40
CA LEU A 52 -9.60 -7.60 -3.63
C LEU A 52 -9.62 -6.08 -3.69
N GLU A 53 -9.05 -5.53 -4.75
CA GLU A 53 -8.89 -4.10 -4.95
C GLU A 53 -9.58 -3.64 -6.23
N ILE A 54 -10.14 -2.45 -6.20
CA ILE A 54 -10.79 -1.80 -7.33
C ILE A 54 -10.04 -0.50 -7.63
N THR A 55 -9.69 -0.28 -8.91
CA THR A 55 -9.20 0.99 -9.42
C THR A 55 -10.36 1.73 -10.07
N PRO A 56 -10.99 2.73 -9.42
CA PRO A 56 -12.23 3.34 -9.92
C PRO A 56 -12.11 3.91 -11.34
N ALA A 57 -10.98 4.53 -11.67
CA ALA A 57 -10.71 5.10 -13.00
C ALA A 57 -10.70 4.06 -14.14
N LYS A 58 -10.57 2.77 -13.83
CA LYS A 58 -10.58 1.68 -14.83
C LYS A 58 -11.93 1.01 -14.98
N ILE A 59 -12.92 1.43 -14.19
CA ILE A 59 -14.28 0.88 -14.24
C ILE A 59 -15.10 1.71 -15.22
N GLU A 60 -15.47 1.12 -16.35
CA GLU A 60 -16.29 1.77 -17.40
C GLU A 60 -17.79 1.66 -17.13
N ARG A 61 -18.19 0.71 -16.28
CA ARG A 61 -19.59 0.43 -15.90
C ARG A 61 -19.95 1.13 -14.58
N ASN A 62 -21.23 1.09 -14.22
CA ASN A 62 -21.65 1.56 -12.91
C ASN A 62 -20.96 0.75 -11.81
N LEU A 63 -20.27 1.43 -10.90
CA LEU A 63 -19.45 0.82 -9.87
C LEU A 63 -20.26 -0.02 -8.88
N ASP A 64 -21.47 0.42 -8.51
CA ASP A 64 -22.33 -0.33 -7.60
C ASP A 64 -22.76 -1.66 -8.23
N VAL A 65 -23.05 -1.69 -9.53
CA VAL A 65 -23.36 -2.93 -10.27
C VAL A 65 -22.16 -3.88 -10.27
N VAL A 66 -20.94 -3.35 -10.50
CA VAL A 66 -19.72 -4.17 -10.46
C VAL A 66 -19.52 -4.75 -9.07
N ILE A 67 -19.76 -3.98 -8.00
CA ILE A 67 -19.65 -4.47 -6.62
C ILE A 67 -20.70 -5.53 -6.32
N ASP A 68 -21.93 -5.40 -6.85
CA ASP A 68 -22.99 -6.41 -6.68
C ASP A 68 -22.63 -7.73 -7.39
N GLU A 69 -22.08 -7.65 -8.60
CA GLU A 69 -21.57 -8.84 -9.31
C GLU A 69 -20.39 -9.49 -8.58
N LEU A 70 -19.46 -8.68 -8.05
CA LEU A 70 -18.32 -9.18 -7.25
C LEU A 70 -18.79 -9.86 -5.96
N ALA A 71 -19.87 -9.38 -5.35
CA ALA A 71 -20.44 -9.97 -4.13
C ALA A 71 -21.00 -11.39 -4.34
N LEU A 72 -21.22 -11.81 -5.59
CA LEU A 72 -21.55 -13.20 -5.92
C LEU A 72 -20.33 -14.14 -5.88
N LEU A 73 -19.14 -13.61 -6.00
CA LEU A 73 -17.88 -14.36 -6.05
C LEU A 73 -17.12 -14.32 -4.72
N VAL A 74 -17.19 -13.18 -4.03
CA VAL A 74 -16.43 -12.85 -2.82
C VAL A 74 -17.42 -12.33 -1.77
N ASP A 75 -17.26 -12.71 -0.52
CA ASP A 75 -18.14 -12.28 0.59
C ASP A 75 -17.91 -10.79 0.93
N ILE A 76 -18.53 -9.90 0.16
CA ILE A 76 -18.48 -8.44 0.36
C ILE A 76 -19.63 -8.01 1.29
N GLN A 77 -19.29 -7.74 2.54
CA GLN A 77 -20.25 -7.31 3.56
C GLN A 77 -20.65 -5.83 3.40
N PRO A 78 -21.82 -5.38 3.91
CA PRO A 78 -22.24 -3.98 3.89
C PRO A 78 -21.20 -3.03 4.52
N LYS A 79 -20.49 -3.49 5.57
CA LYS A 79 -19.39 -2.75 6.20
C LYS A 79 -18.21 -2.50 5.25
N ASP A 80 -17.92 -3.46 4.36
CA ASP A 80 -16.83 -3.35 3.39
C ASP A 80 -17.18 -2.31 2.32
N ARG A 81 -18.43 -2.31 1.84
CA ARG A 81 -18.94 -1.28 0.91
C ARG A 81 -18.88 0.11 1.51
N LYS A 82 -19.32 0.27 2.78
CA LYS A 82 -19.27 1.55 3.48
C LYS A 82 -17.82 2.06 3.64
N ARG A 83 -16.90 1.15 4.01
CA ARG A 83 -15.47 1.46 4.10
C ARG A 83 -14.91 1.88 2.74
N PHE A 84 -15.21 1.14 1.68
CA PHE A 84 -14.74 1.41 0.33
C PHE A 84 -15.20 2.79 -0.18
N ARG A 85 -16.48 3.16 0.02
CA ARG A 85 -17.00 4.48 -0.36
C ARG A 85 -16.25 5.61 0.35
N ARG A 86 -15.98 5.48 1.64
CA ARG A 86 -15.19 6.45 2.39
C ARG A 86 -13.76 6.56 1.84
N LEU A 87 -13.13 5.42 1.52
CA LEU A 87 -11.80 5.42 0.91
C LEU A 87 -11.78 6.12 -0.44
N MET A 88 -12.82 5.96 -1.25
CA MET A 88 -12.97 6.68 -2.53
C MET A 88 -13.05 8.20 -2.38
N GLU A 89 -13.69 8.69 -1.32
CA GLU A 89 -13.79 10.12 -1.02
C GLU A 89 -12.42 10.72 -0.59
N GLU A 90 -11.59 9.90 0.07
CA GLU A 90 -10.28 10.31 0.60
C GLU A 90 -9.11 10.10 -0.39
N SER A 91 -9.30 9.29 -1.43
CA SER A 91 -8.25 8.83 -2.34
C SER A 91 -8.45 9.36 -3.75
N LYS A 92 -7.37 9.30 -4.56
CA LYS A 92 -7.45 9.67 -5.98
C LYS A 92 -8.08 8.53 -6.79
N THR A 93 -8.84 8.88 -7.82
CA THR A 93 -9.62 7.93 -8.63
C THR A 93 -8.80 6.86 -9.35
N PHE A 94 -7.51 7.11 -9.58
CA PHE A 94 -6.59 6.15 -10.22
C PHE A 94 -5.89 5.21 -9.23
N GLU A 95 -6.07 5.41 -7.92
CA GLU A 95 -5.52 4.51 -6.89
C GLU A 95 -6.33 3.22 -6.83
N SER A 96 -5.63 2.11 -6.55
CA SER A 96 -6.26 0.82 -6.28
C SER A 96 -6.70 0.78 -4.82
N LEU A 97 -7.99 0.62 -4.59
CA LEU A 97 -8.61 0.69 -3.27
C LEU A 97 -9.15 -0.66 -2.82
N PRO A 98 -8.87 -1.10 -1.58
CA PRO A 98 -9.33 -2.38 -1.07
C PRO A 98 -10.83 -2.36 -0.78
N ILE A 99 -11.60 -3.23 -1.45
CA ILE A 99 -13.00 -3.48 -1.13
C ILE A 99 -13.16 -4.63 -0.14
N ARG A 100 -12.39 -5.72 -0.34
CA ARG A 100 -12.39 -6.87 0.58
C ARG A 100 -10.98 -7.25 0.91
N THR A 101 -10.67 -7.36 2.20
CA THR A 101 -9.35 -7.79 2.72
C THR A 101 -9.42 -9.22 3.25
N ARG A 102 -8.28 -9.91 3.27
CA ARG A 102 -8.16 -11.28 3.80
C ARG A 102 -9.09 -12.26 3.09
N LEU A 103 -8.97 -12.35 1.78
CA LEU A 103 -9.70 -13.33 0.99
C LEU A 103 -9.27 -14.74 1.38
N SER A 104 -10.21 -15.68 1.36
CA SER A 104 -9.90 -17.11 1.41
C SER A 104 -9.36 -17.59 0.06
N ASP A 105 -8.66 -18.73 0.07
CA ASP A 105 -8.14 -19.33 -1.16
C ASP A 105 -9.28 -19.67 -2.16
N GLU A 106 -10.46 -20.04 -1.64
CA GLU A 106 -11.64 -20.28 -2.46
C GLU A 106 -12.17 -19.01 -3.12
N GLU A 107 -12.20 -17.88 -2.41
CA GLU A 107 -12.59 -16.57 -2.94
C GLU A 107 -11.61 -16.12 -4.02
N VAL A 108 -10.29 -16.32 -3.78
CA VAL A 108 -9.24 -16.04 -4.76
C VAL A 108 -9.44 -16.87 -6.02
N ALA A 109 -9.68 -18.18 -5.88
CA ALA A 109 -9.88 -19.07 -7.02
C ALA A 109 -11.14 -18.71 -7.82
N ARG A 110 -12.28 -18.43 -7.14
CA ARG A 110 -13.53 -18.03 -7.79
C ARG A 110 -13.37 -16.72 -8.57
N PHE A 111 -12.73 -15.73 -7.99
CA PHE A 111 -12.47 -14.47 -8.69
C PHE A 111 -11.50 -14.66 -9.85
N ALA A 112 -10.39 -15.38 -9.66
CA ALA A 112 -9.39 -15.62 -10.70
C ALA A 112 -10.00 -16.28 -11.97
N ALA A 113 -10.91 -17.21 -11.79
CA ALA A 113 -11.62 -17.88 -12.90
C ALA A 113 -12.50 -16.90 -13.71
N GLN A 114 -12.94 -15.79 -13.13
CA GLN A 114 -13.84 -14.81 -13.75
C GLN A 114 -13.23 -13.41 -13.87
N ARG A 115 -11.93 -13.25 -13.62
CA ARG A 115 -11.22 -11.96 -13.64
C ARG A 115 -11.45 -11.17 -14.94
N TYR A 116 -11.55 -11.86 -16.07
CA TYR A 116 -11.77 -11.23 -17.38
C TYR A 116 -13.07 -10.41 -17.47
N ARG A 117 -14.07 -10.67 -16.61
CA ARG A 117 -15.34 -9.93 -16.54
C ARG A 117 -15.22 -8.60 -15.80
N PHE A 118 -14.15 -8.39 -15.03
CA PHE A 118 -13.98 -7.28 -14.11
C PHE A 118 -12.72 -6.45 -14.41
N PRO A 119 -12.68 -5.74 -15.56
CA PRO A 119 -11.58 -4.82 -15.83
C PRO A 119 -11.50 -3.76 -14.72
N GLY A 120 -10.28 -3.50 -14.23
CA GLY A 120 -10.05 -2.55 -13.13
C GLY A 120 -10.20 -3.13 -11.72
N VAL A 121 -10.49 -4.44 -11.61
CA VAL A 121 -10.50 -5.17 -10.33
C VAL A 121 -9.36 -6.18 -10.34
N ASP A 122 -8.60 -6.25 -9.24
CA ASP A 122 -7.46 -7.17 -9.12
C ASP A 122 -7.30 -7.70 -7.70
N ILE A 123 -6.57 -8.81 -7.57
CA ILE A 123 -6.15 -9.36 -6.28
C ILE A 123 -4.69 -8.98 -6.04
N GLN A 124 -4.45 -8.37 -4.87
CA GLN A 124 -3.12 -7.99 -4.42
C GLN A 124 -2.78 -8.69 -3.09
N ALA A 125 -1.56 -9.18 -2.99
CA ALA A 125 -1.04 -9.64 -1.70
C ALA A 125 -0.64 -8.41 -0.87
N ARG A 126 -1.21 -8.29 0.33
CA ARG A 126 -0.92 -7.20 1.27
C ARG A 126 -0.44 -7.77 2.59
N LEU A 127 0.44 -7.04 3.26
CA LEU A 127 0.86 -7.37 4.61
C LEU A 127 -0.09 -6.72 5.62
N PHE A 128 -0.51 -7.53 6.57
CA PHE A 128 -1.36 -7.11 7.68
C PHE A 128 -0.65 -7.33 8.99
N ARG A 129 -0.82 -6.42 9.94
CA ARG A 129 -0.35 -6.58 11.30
C ARG A 129 -1.30 -7.50 12.06
N GLN A 130 -0.75 -8.44 12.80
CA GLN A 130 -1.48 -9.37 13.65
C GLN A 130 -0.91 -9.32 15.06
N TYR A 131 -1.82 -9.33 16.02
CA TYR A 131 -1.54 -9.43 17.46
C TYR A 131 -2.07 -10.77 17.95
N PRO A 132 -1.22 -11.83 17.99
CA PRO A 132 -1.67 -13.20 18.22
C PRO A 132 -2.36 -13.42 19.56
N LEU A 133 -1.95 -12.67 20.59
CA LEU A 133 -2.50 -12.75 21.95
C LEU A 133 -3.75 -11.87 22.16
N GLY A 134 -4.30 -11.30 21.09
CA GLY A 134 -5.54 -10.52 21.13
C GLY A 134 -5.46 -9.32 22.06
N GLN A 135 -6.24 -9.32 23.14
CA GLN A 135 -6.31 -8.20 24.07
C GLN A 135 -5.18 -8.18 25.12
N THR A 136 -4.41 -9.27 25.24
CA THR A 136 -3.31 -9.36 26.20
C THR A 136 -2.25 -8.29 25.87
N ALA A 137 -1.90 -7.50 26.86
CA ALA A 137 -0.95 -6.38 26.76
C ALA A 137 -1.28 -5.32 25.67
N SER A 138 -2.53 -5.28 25.17
CA SER A 138 -2.95 -4.39 24.09
C SER A 138 -2.68 -2.90 24.38
N HIS A 139 -2.86 -2.46 25.64
CA HIS A 139 -2.58 -1.08 26.06
C HIS A 139 -1.09 -0.71 25.97
N MET A 140 -0.21 -1.67 26.21
CA MET A 140 1.24 -1.47 26.12
C MET A 140 1.71 -1.54 24.66
N ILE A 141 1.29 -2.58 23.93
CA ILE A 141 1.70 -2.80 22.55
C ILE A 141 1.11 -1.72 21.64
N GLY A 142 -0.14 -1.36 21.86
CA GLY A 142 -0.88 -0.47 20.97
C GLY A 142 -1.31 -1.16 19.69
N TYR A 143 -1.52 -0.36 18.65
CA TYR A 143 -1.94 -0.84 17.34
C TYR A 143 -1.46 0.06 16.21
N ILE A 144 -1.43 -0.47 14.98
CA ILE A 144 -1.25 0.32 13.77
C ILE A 144 -2.60 0.70 13.18
N GLY A 145 -2.67 1.88 12.58
CA GLY A 145 -3.85 2.35 11.88
C GLY A 145 -3.48 3.09 10.61
N ARG A 146 -4.46 3.26 9.72
CA ARG A 146 -4.24 3.98 8.47
C ARG A 146 -3.84 5.42 8.74
N VAL A 147 -2.88 5.92 7.95
CA VAL A 147 -2.45 7.32 7.99
C VAL A 147 -3.65 8.22 7.65
N ASN A 148 -3.96 9.16 8.52
CA ASN A 148 -4.98 10.17 8.28
C ASN A 148 -4.36 11.40 7.58
N LYS A 149 -5.20 12.34 7.13
CA LYS A 149 -4.74 13.52 6.37
C LYS A 149 -3.72 14.37 7.15
N THR A 150 -3.97 14.64 8.43
CA THR A 150 -3.07 15.44 9.28
C THR A 150 -1.73 14.72 9.51
N GLU A 151 -1.77 13.39 9.67
CA GLU A 151 -0.56 12.59 9.80
C GLU A 151 0.22 12.54 8.48
N ALA A 152 -0.47 12.43 7.33
CA ALA A 152 0.16 12.48 6.01
C ALA A 152 0.91 13.82 5.81
N GLU A 153 0.26 14.94 6.08
CA GLU A 153 0.87 16.27 6.00
C GLU A 153 2.12 16.40 6.91
N ARG A 154 2.04 15.84 8.13
CA ARG A 154 3.18 15.81 9.05
C ARG A 154 4.32 14.94 8.56
N LEU A 155 4.02 13.76 8.00
CA LEU A 155 5.03 12.85 7.47
C LEU A 155 5.68 13.43 6.21
N GLU A 156 4.92 14.07 5.33
CA GLU A 156 5.42 14.72 4.11
C GLU A 156 6.31 15.94 4.41
N SER A 157 6.07 16.64 5.52
CA SER A 157 6.87 17.79 5.95
C SER A 157 8.04 17.43 6.87
N GLY A 158 8.13 16.18 7.31
CA GLY A 158 9.19 15.72 8.22
C GLY A 158 10.48 15.36 7.51
N ASP A 159 11.57 15.26 8.29
CA ASP A 159 12.91 14.91 7.79
C ASP A 159 12.94 13.52 7.12
N ASP A 160 12.05 12.62 7.52
CA ASP A 160 11.95 11.24 7.02
C ASP A 160 10.89 11.07 5.92
N ALA A 161 10.41 12.15 5.29
CA ALA A 161 9.30 12.12 4.32
C ALA A 161 9.51 11.09 3.20
N ALA A 162 10.74 10.95 2.71
CA ALA A 162 11.08 9.98 1.67
C ALA A 162 10.85 8.53 2.15
N ASN A 163 11.14 8.25 3.43
CA ASN A 163 11.00 6.91 4.01
C ASN A 163 9.56 6.48 4.24
N TYR A 164 8.64 7.44 4.40
CA TYR A 164 7.21 7.15 4.59
C TYR A 164 6.38 7.21 3.29
N ARG A 165 7.03 7.46 2.15
CA ARG A 165 6.35 7.47 0.86
C ARG A 165 5.76 6.09 0.54
N GLY A 166 4.45 6.03 0.31
CA GLY A 166 3.72 4.78 0.06
C GLY A 166 3.30 4.02 1.31
N THR A 167 3.67 4.50 2.52
CA THR A 167 3.24 3.90 3.78
C THR A 167 1.77 4.21 4.06
N GLU A 168 0.95 3.16 4.14
CA GLU A 168 -0.49 3.29 4.41
C GLU A 168 -0.83 3.22 5.91
N TYR A 169 0.01 2.56 6.72
CA TYR A 169 -0.24 2.29 8.13
C TYR A 169 0.93 2.72 8.99
N ILE A 170 0.63 3.36 10.12
CA ILE A 170 1.60 3.78 11.14
C ILE A 170 1.13 3.38 12.53
N GLY A 171 2.01 3.34 13.51
CA GLY A 171 1.67 3.15 14.92
C GLY A 171 0.81 4.30 15.44
N LYS A 172 -0.33 3.96 16.06
CA LYS A 172 -1.28 4.94 16.63
C LYS A 172 -1.09 5.13 18.11
N GLU A 173 -0.79 4.07 18.83
CA GLU A 173 -0.65 4.06 20.29
C GLU A 173 0.43 3.08 20.73
N GLY A 174 0.82 3.18 22.01
CA GLY A 174 1.72 2.25 22.68
C GLY A 174 3.10 2.15 22.05
N ILE A 175 3.71 0.96 22.14
CA ILE A 175 5.03 0.63 21.59
C ILE A 175 5.04 0.79 20.06
N GLU A 176 3.95 0.41 19.38
CA GLU A 176 3.81 0.59 17.93
C GLU A 176 4.04 2.04 17.50
N LYS A 177 3.58 3.01 18.30
CA LYS A 177 3.78 4.44 18.03
C LYS A 177 5.14 4.94 18.51
N SER A 178 5.52 4.56 19.74
CA SER A 178 6.75 5.09 20.37
C SER A 178 8.01 4.65 19.64
N TYR A 179 7.99 3.45 19.06
CA TYR A 179 9.10 2.86 18.30
C TYR A 179 8.77 2.75 16.81
N GLU A 180 7.97 3.69 16.30
CA GLU A 180 7.56 3.70 14.89
C GLU A 180 8.75 3.67 13.94
N LYS A 181 9.78 4.48 14.19
CA LYS A 181 10.96 4.58 13.32
C LYS A 181 11.75 3.27 13.24
N GLU A 182 11.93 2.61 14.38
CA GLU A 182 12.65 1.36 14.49
C GLU A 182 11.85 0.21 13.84
N LEU A 183 10.54 0.19 14.07
CA LEU A 183 9.65 -0.85 13.56
C LEU A 183 9.38 -0.71 12.07
N HIS A 184 9.31 0.51 11.54
CA HIS A 184 8.96 0.78 10.14
C HIS A 184 10.00 0.23 9.17
N GLY A 185 11.29 0.46 9.43
CA GLY A 185 12.38 0.11 8.53
C GLY A 185 12.66 1.20 7.48
N ILE A 186 13.31 0.81 6.38
CA ILE A 186 13.72 1.73 5.31
C ILE A 186 13.03 1.35 4.01
N THR A 187 12.28 2.30 3.46
CA THR A 187 11.56 2.14 2.19
C THR A 187 12.54 2.03 1.02
N GLY A 188 12.34 1.00 0.19
CA GLY A 188 13.03 0.85 -1.08
C GLY A 188 12.28 1.55 -2.23
N TYR A 189 12.86 1.46 -3.43
CA TYR A 189 12.30 2.09 -4.63
C TYR A 189 12.46 1.20 -5.84
N ASP A 190 11.40 1.07 -6.62
CA ASP A 190 11.44 0.51 -7.96
C ASP A 190 11.32 1.65 -8.97
N GLU A 191 12.37 1.89 -9.78
CA GLU A 191 12.31 2.82 -10.90
C GLU A 191 11.81 2.07 -12.11
N ILE A 192 10.64 2.46 -12.58
CA ILE A 192 9.99 1.85 -13.73
C ILE A 192 9.88 2.83 -14.88
N GLU A 193 10.20 2.37 -16.09
CA GLU A 193 9.89 3.12 -17.30
C GLU A 193 8.40 2.99 -17.59
N VAL A 194 7.74 4.12 -17.78
CA VAL A 194 6.32 4.18 -18.12
C VAL A 194 6.12 4.72 -19.54
N SER A 195 5.14 4.18 -20.25
CA SER A 195 4.71 4.71 -21.54
C SER A 195 3.97 6.03 -21.38
N ALA A 196 3.73 6.74 -22.48
CA ALA A 196 2.92 7.97 -22.49
C ALA A 196 1.50 7.79 -21.91
N GLY A 197 0.99 6.56 -21.86
CA GLY A 197 -0.28 6.20 -21.21
C GLY A 197 -0.14 5.74 -19.76
N GLY A 198 1.02 5.93 -19.13
CA GLY A 198 1.26 5.55 -17.72
C GLY A 198 1.40 4.04 -17.45
N ARG A 199 1.57 3.21 -18.49
CA ARG A 199 1.78 1.77 -18.32
C ARG A 199 3.25 1.47 -18.08
N ALA A 200 3.56 0.63 -17.09
CA ALA A 200 4.90 0.10 -16.87
C ALA A 200 5.40 -0.66 -18.11
N VAL A 201 6.57 -0.30 -18.60
CA VAL A 201 7.23 -0.92 -19.77
C VAL A 201 8.31 -1.86 -19.30
N ARG A 202 9.20 -1.40 -18.42
CA ARG A 202 10.29 -2.21 -17.84
C ARG A 202 10.76 -1.62 -16.51
N ASN A 203 11.37 -2.46 -15.69
CA ASN A 203 12.10 -2.01 -14.50
C ASN A 203 13.50 -1.53 -14.91
N LEU A 204 13.89 -0.35 -14.44
CA LEU A 204 15.21 0.25 -14.71
C LEU A 204 16.16 -0.05 -13.57
N SER A 205 15.74 0.19 -12.35
CA SER A 205 16.52 -0.10 -11.15
C SER A 205 15.61 -0.52 -10.00
N ARG A 206 16.19 -1.19 -9.01
CA ARG A 206 15.50 -1.58 -7.79
C ARG A 206 16.43 -1.40 -6.59
N THR A 207 15.98 -0.59 -5.65
CA THR A 207 16.56 -0.52 -4.30
C THR A 207 15.66 -1.29 -3.36
N ALA A 208 16.14 -2.43 -2.86
CA ALA A 208 15.35 -3.27 -1.96
C ALA A 208 15.04 -2.53 -0.65
N PRO A 209 13.83 -2.67 -0.09
CA PRO A 209 13.51 -2.15 1.23
C PRO A 209 14.27 -2.92 2.31
N THR A 210 14.61 -2.23 3.41
CA THR A 210 15.19 -2.85 4.60
C THR A 210 14.12 -3.01 5.66
N ALA A 211 13.88 -4.24 6.11
CA ALA A 211 12.87 -4.51 7.15
C ALA A 211 13.17 -3.73 8.44
N GLY A 212 12.09 -3.39 9.16
CA GLY A 212 12.21 -2.77 10.47
C GLY A 212 12.87 -3.69 11.51
N ASN A 213 13.43 -3.08 12.54
CA ASN A 213 14.07 -3.79 13.63
C ASN A 213 13.03 -4.51 14.50
N ASN A 214 13.37 -5.72 14.94
CA ASN A 214 12.56 -6.43 15.92
C ASN A 214 12.78 -5.83 17.31
N LEU A 215 11.71 -5.68 18.08
CA LEU A 215 11.76 -5.22 19.46
C LEU A 215 11.58 -6.40 20.40
N ILE A 216 12.50 -6.53 21.36
CA ILE A 216 12.40 -7.49 22.47
C ILE A 216 12.04 -6.70 23.72
N LEU A 217 10.87 -6.95 24.25
CA LEU A 217 10.38 -6.28 25.46
C LEU A 217 10.91 -7.01 26.71
N SER A 218 11.17 -6.25 27.76
CA SER A 218 11.60 -6.79 29.06
C SER A 218 10.46 -7.45 29.86
N VAL A 219 9.25 -7.44 29.34
CA VAL A 219 8.07 -8.05 29.96
C VAL A 219 8.05 -9.56 29.74
N ASP A 220 7.34 -10.25 30.62
CA ASP A 220 7.02 -11.66 30.58
C ASP A 220 5.50 -11.79 30.53
N ILE A 221 4.98 -12.51 29.55
CA ILE A 221 3.54 -12.57 29.28
C ILE A 221 2.96 -13.96 29.60
N GLU A 222 3.79 -14.88 30.06
CA GLU A 222 3.32 -16.16 30.59
C GLU A 222 2.65 -16.03 31.96
#